data_7b115883a1299df9469c1f3c81b37da8
#
_entry.id   7b115883a1299df9469c1f3c81b37da8
#
_cell.length_a   1.000
_cell.length_b   1.000
_cell.length_c   1.000
_cell.angle_alpha   90.00
_cell.angle_beta   90.00
_cell.angle_gamma   90.00
#
_symmetry.space_group_name_H-M   'P 1'
#
loop_
_entity.id
_entity.type
_entity.pdbx_description
1 polymer ?
#
loop_
_entity_poly.entity_id
_entity_poly.type
_entity_poly.pdbx_seq_one_letter_code
_entity_poly.pdbx_strand_id
1 'polypeptide(L)'
;MDGTVALPAAARQTSRPPGGRAWLLPAVVAAVYVFLLAPIAIVVLAAFNSGDYLRFPPEGFSLRWFVKAAQHQPFVRAFEYSLRLAVLATLASTVLGTMAALFVVRYARRARDLLRLLLVAPLQFPAILTGIALLIFFYATGLGTRGMRALLVGHTLVALPYVFLTVSTVLVGFDRSLEEAARSLGAGPLVTFWRITLPLIKGGLISGALFAFITSFDQFPISLLLISVGNTTLPIQLFDYLRFSFDPAAAAVSTVSIVLSVVIVVLIERLVGLESIYWGGPR
;
A
#
# COMPACT_ATOMS: atom_id res chain seq x y z
N MET A 1 26.11 2.83 -67.85
CA MET A 1 26.60 1.91 -66.78
C MET A 1 25.68 2.11 -65.60
N ASP A 2 24.54 1.38 -65.61
CA ASP A 2 23.51 1.47 -64.58
C ASP A 2 23.85 0.52 -63.45
N GLY A 3 24.25 1.04 -62.33
CA GLY A 3 24.50 0.31 -61.08
C GLY A 3 23.27 0.28 -60.17
N THR A 4 22.29 -0.56 -60.45
CA THR A 4 21.19 -0.83 -59.52
C THR A 4 21.68 -1.65 -58.35
N VAL A 5 21.90 -1.00 -57.19
CA VAL A 5 22.15 -1.65 -55.90
C VAL A 5 20.84 -2.25 -55.43
N ALA A 6 20.72 -3.58 -55.53
CA ALA A 6 19.62 -4.35 -54.95
C ALA A 6 19.73 -4.34 -53.41
N LEU A 7 18.74 -3.72 -52.74
CA LEU A 7 18.62 -3.84 -51.29
C LEU A 7 18.33 -5.29 -50.89
N PRO A 8 18.99 -5.83 -49.86
CA PRO A 8 18.71 -7.18 -49.40
C PRO A 8 17.28 -7.28 -48.89
N ALA A 9 16.54 -8.29 -49.36
CA ALA A 9 15.19 -8.59 -48.95
C ALA A 9 15.15 -8.76 -47.43
N ALA A 10 14.41 -7.91 -46.74
CA ALA A 10 14.15 -8.03 -45.33
C ALA A 10 13.65 -9.44 -45.01
N ALA A 11 14.45 -10.21 -44.26
CA ALA A 11 14.10 -11.53 -43.80
C ALA A 11 12.76 -11.41 -43.03
N ARG A 12 11.68 -11.91 -43.64
CA ARG A 12 10.42 -12.14 -43.00
C ARG A 12 10.68 -13.06 -41.82
N GLN A 13 10.71 -12.52 -40.63
CA GLN A 13 10.64 -13.32 -39.39
C GLN A 13 9.32 -14.09 -39.44
N THR A 14 9.36 -15.31 -39.94
CA THR A 14 8.25 -16.24 -39.77
C THR A 14 8.15 -16.53 -38.29
N SER A 15 7.18 -15.89 -37.64
CA SER A 15 6.76 -16.26 -36.30
C SER A 15 6.35 -17.73 -36.33
N ARG A 16 7.23 -18.61 -35.83
CA ARG A 16 6.88 -20.01 -35.61
C ARG A 16 5.61 -20.03 -34.76
N PRO A 17 4.59 -20.81 -35.13
CA PRO A 17 3.43 -20.98 -34.27
C PRO A 17 3.91 -21.50 -32.92
N PRO A 18 3.38 -21.00 -31.80
CA PRO A 18 3.78 -21.44 -30.48
C PRO A 18 3.58 -22.96 -30.39
N GLY A 19 4.69 -23.68 -30.19
CA GLY A 19 4.69 -25.15 -30.07
C GLY A 19 3.70 -25.59 -28.99
N GLY A 20 3.25 -26.87 -29.01
CA GLY A 20 2.18 -27.45 -28.19
C GLY A 20 2.21 -27.28 -26.65
N ARG A 21 3.07 -26.41 -26.13
CA ARG A 21 3.17 -26.02 -24.71
C ARG A 21 2.80 -24.55 -24.44
N ALA A 22 2.40 -23.78 -25.46
CA ALA A 22 2.07 -22.38 -25.30
C ALA A 22 0.90 -22.11 -24.32
N TRP A 23 0.05 -23.10 -24.08
CA TRP A 23 -1.04 -23.02 -23.12
C TRP A 23 -0.61 -23.25 -21.66
N LEU A 24 0.55 -23.87 -21.41
CA LEU A 24 1.02 -24.18 -20.05
C LEU A 24 1.27 -22.90 -19.24
N LEU A 25 1.94 -21.91 -19.83
CA LEU A 25 2.20 -20.66 -19.14
C LEU A 25 0.90 -19.93 -18.72
N PRO A 26 -0.06 -19.66 -19.61
CA PRO A 26 -1.33 -19.05 -19.20
C PRO A 26 -2.14 -19.93 -18.24
N ALA A 27 -2.09 -21.25 -18.33
CA ALA A 27 -2.74 -22.14 -17.39
C ALA A 27 -2.12 -22.07 -15.99
N VAL A 28 -0.79 -22.05 -15.88
CA VAL A 28 -0.09 -21.87 -14.59
C VAL A 28 -0.41 -20.48 -14.01
N VAL A 29 -0.37 -19.44 -14.82
CA VAL A 29 -0.74 -18.08 -14.38
C VAL A 29 -2.17 -18.04 -13.87
N ALA A 30 -3.13 -18.62 -14.61
CA ALA A 30 -4.52 -18.68 -14.18
C ALA A 30 -4.68 -19.47 -12.86
N ALA A 31 -4.01 -20.62 -12.72
CA ALA A 31 -4.02 -21.42 -11.49
C ALA A 31 -3.48 -20.64 -10.29
N VAL A 32 -2.40 -19.87 -10.47
CA VAL A 32 -1.84 -19.02 -9.43
C VAL A 32 -2.83 -17.92 -9.03
N TYR A 33 -3.47 -17.25 -10.00
CA TYR A 33 -4.50 -16.24 -9.69
C TYR A 33 -5.70 -16.84 -8.96
N VAL A 34 -6.19 -17.99 -9.39
CA VAL A 34 -7.30 -18.69 -8.70
C VAL A 34 -6.89 -19.03 -7.28
N PHE A 35 -5.69 -19.59 -7.07
CA PHE A 35 -5.18 -19.91 -5.73
C PHE A 35 -5.06 -18.69 -4.82
N LEU A 36 -4.57 -17.57 -5.33
CA LEU A 36 -4.41 -16.33 -4.55
C LEU A 36 -5.75 -15.64 -4.24
N LEU A 37 -6.71 -15.69 -5.19
CA LEU A 37 -8.00 -15.02 -5.02
C LEU A 37 -9.05 -15.89 -4.32
N ALA A 38 -8.88 -17.22 -4.30
CA ALA A 38 -9.83 -18.13 -3.69
C ALA A 38 -10.13 -17.84 -2.22
N PRO A 39 -9.14 -17.59 -1.32
CA PRO A 39 -9.42 -17.24 0.07
C PRO A 39 -10.24 -15.95 0.20
N ILE A 40 -9.94 -14.95 -0.63
CA ILE A 40 -10.65 -13.66 -0.63
C ILE A 40 -12.09 -13.89 -1.10
N ALA A 41 -12.29 -14.65 -2.19
CA ALA A 41 -13.60 -15.00 -2.70
C ALA A 41 -14.43 -15.78 -1.67
N ILE A 42 -13.82 -16.72 -0.95
CA ILE A 42 -14.49 -17.50 0.11
C ILE A 42 -14.99 -16.57 1.22
N VAL A 43 -14.17 -15.62 1.69
CA VAL A 43 -14.57 -14.64 2.72
C VAL A 43 -15.72 -13.78 2.23
N VAL A 44 -15.62 -13.27 0.99
CA VAL A 44 -16.67 -12.44 0.38
C VAL A 44 -17.96 -13.23 0.23
N LEU A 45 -17.91 -14.46 -0.27
CA LEU A 45 -19.12 -15.31 -0.41
C LEU A 45 -19.72 -15.66 0.96
N ALA A 46 -18.90 -15.98 1.95
CA ALA A 46 -19.36 -16.27 3.30
C ALA A 46 -20.03 -15.05 3.98
N ALA A 47 -19.66 -13.83 3.62
CA ALA A 47 -20.31 -12.60 4.10
C ALA A 47 -21.79 -12.50 3.70
N PHE A 48 -22.18 -13.12 2.57
CA PHE A 48 -23.55 -13.14 2.08
C PHE A 48 -24.35 -14.38 2.54
N ASN A 49 -23.78 -15.25 3.38
CA ASN A 49 -24.48 -16.45 3.84
C ASN A 49 -25.80 -16.11 4.56
N SER A 50 -26.87 -16.84 4.25
CA SER A 50 -28.15 -16.74 4.95
C SER A 50 -28.20 -17.53 6.26
N GLY A 51 -27.29 -18.50 6.47
CA GLY A 51 -27.15 -19.31 7.69
C GLY A 51 -26.56 -18.52 8.86
N ASP A 52 -26.61 -19.08 10.08
CA ASP A 52 -26.15 -18.42 11.31
C ASP A 52 -24.67 -18.63 11.59
N TYR A 53 -24.02 -19.54 10.90
CA TYR A 53 -22.61 -19.88 11.09
C TYR A 53 -21.78 -19.54 9.86
N LEU A 54 -20.51 -19.24 10.10
CA LEU A 54 -19.53 -19.05 9.03
C LEU A 54 -19.29 -20.40 8.32
N ARG A 55 -19.86 -20.56 7.12
CA ARG A 55 -19.82 -21.81 6.35
C ARG A 55 -19.57 -21.54 4.87
N PHE A 56 -18.85 -22.45 4.26
CA PHE A 56 -18.67 -22.48 2.81
C PHE A 56 -18.95 -23.91 2.27
N PRO A 57 -19.73 -24.09 1.19
CA PRO A 57 -20.48 -23.05 0.45
C PRO A 57 -21.61 -22.43 1.29
N PRO A 58 -22.05 -21.19 0.97
CA PRO A 58 -23.15 -20.55 1.69
C PRO A 58 -24.48 -21.30 1.48
N GLU A 59 -25.35 -21.32 2.50
CA GLU A 59 -26.68 -21.97 2.45
C GLU A 59 -27.68 -21.17 1.59
N GLY A 60 -27.44 -19.87 1.41
CA GLY A 60 -28.24 -18.96 0.63
C GLY A 60 -27.62 -17.56 0.68
N PHE A 61 -28.24 -16.57 0.02
CA PHE A 61 -27.73 -15.21 -0.05
C PHE A 61 -28.60 -14.25 0.78
N SER A 62 -27.95 -13.46 1.67
CA SER A 62 -28.59 -12.45 2.50
C SER A 62 -27.64 -11.31 2.82
N LEU A 63 -28.16 -10.10 2.98
CA LEU A 63 -27.42 -8.92 3.44
C LEU A 63 -27.49 -8.71 4.97
N ARG A 64 -28.16 -9.62 5.70
CA ARG A 64 -28.42 -9.47 7.14
C ARG A 64 -27.14 -9.25 7.96
N TRP A 65 -26.04 -9.87 7.56
CA TRP A 65 -24.77 -9.76 8.27
C TRP A 65 -24.08 -8.41 8.07
N PHE A 66 -24.25 -7.77 6.93
CA PHE A 66 -23.83 -6.40 6.70
C PHE A 66 -24.64 -5.43 7.57
N VAL A 67 -25.96 -5.63 7.67
CA VAL A 67 -26.82 -4.84 8.56
C VAL A 67 -26.42 -5.04 10.03
N LYS A 68 -26.22 -6.30 10.47
CA LYS A 68 -25.77 -6.62 11.81
C LYS A 68 -24.42 -5.98 12.12
N ALA A 69 -23.45 -6.06 11.20
CA ALA A 69 -22.13 -5.44 11.34
C ALA A 69 -22.23 -3.91 11.46
N ALA A 70 -23.06 -3.26 10.64
CA ALA A 70 -23.28 -1.81 10.69
C ALA A 70 -24.00 -1.35 11.98
N GLN A 71 -24.81 -2.20 12.59
CA GLN A 71 -25.47 -1.91 13.87
C GLN A 71 -24.62 -2.25 15.09
N HIS A 72 -23.57 -3.05 14.91
CA HIS A 72 -22.66 -3.44 15.98
C HIS A 72 -21.68 -2.31 16.30
N GLN A 73 -21.99 -1.51 17.30
CA GLN A 73 -21.24 -0.31 17.67
C GLN A 73 -19.72 -0.51 17.84
N PRO A 74 -19.22 -1.63 18.40
CA PRO A 74 -17.78 -1.88 18.46
C PRO A 74 -17.11 -1.93 17.09
N PHE A 75 -17.74 -2.54 16.06
CA PHE A 75 -17.19 -2.55 14.69
C PHE A 75 -17.17 -1.14 14.08
N VAL A 76 -18.25 -0.38 14.21
CA VAL A 76 -18.34 0.98 13.67
C VAL A 76 -17.25 1.88 14.27
N ARG A 77 -17.11 1.85 15.60
CA ARG A 77 -16.08 2.66 16.30
C ARG A 77 -14.66 2.24 15.91
N ALA A 78 -14.41 0.92 15.83
CA ALA A 78 -13.09 0.40 15.44
C ALA A 78 -12.76 0.74 13.99
N PHE A 79 -13.74 0.71 13.09
CA PHE A 79 -13.58 1.13 11.69
C PHE A 79 -13.21 2.60 11.57
N GLU A 80 -14.00 3.49 12.23
CA GLU A 80 -13.71 4.93 12.26
C GLU A 80 -12.33 5.22 12.86
N TYR A 81 -11.97 4.52 13.94
CA TYR A 81 -10.69 4.71 14.59
C TYR A 81 -9.53 4.28 13.66
N SER A 82 -9.64 3.10 13.02
CA SER A 82 -8.65 2.63 12.04
C SER A 82 -8.55 3.58 10.85
N LEU A 83 -9.67 4.08 10.33
CA LEU A 83 -9.66 5.01 9.21
C LEU A 83 -8.94 6.33 9.56
N ARG A 84 -9.26 6.91 10.72
CA ARG A 84 -8.59 8.14 11.22
C ARG A 84 -7.10 7.90 11.42
N LEU A 85 -6.73 6.78 12.05
CA LEU A 85 -5.34 6.43 12.29
C LEU A 85 -4.58 6.22 10.97
N ALA A 86 -5.16 5.48 10.02
CA ALA A 86 -4.55 5.23 8.72
C ALA A 86 -4.34 6.53 7.92
N VAL A 87 -5.32 7.44 7.91
CA VAL A 87 -5.17 8.74 7.24
C VAL A 87 -4.05 9.57 7.89
N LEU A 88 -4.02 9.67 9.20
CA LEU A 88 -2.99 10.44 9.92
C LEU A 88 -1.59 9.82 9.73
N ALA A 89 -1.47 8.50 9.82
CA ALA A 89 -0.20 7.80 9.59
C ALA A 89 0.27 7.94 8.15
N THR A 90 -0.65 7.89 7.18
CA THR A 90 -0.36 8.14 5.77
C THR A 90 0.17 9.55 5.53
N LEU A 91 -0.49 10.56 6.08
CA LEU A 91 -0.03 11.95 5.97
C LEU A 91 1.35 12.13 6.57
N ALA A 92 1.57 11.62 7.79
CA ALA A 92 2.86 11.67 8.47
C ALA A 92 3.95 10.94 7.68
N SER A 93 3.68 9.72 7.22
CA SER A 93 4.61 8.91 6.42
C SER A 93 4.91 9.56 5.08
N THR A 94 3.92 10.18 4.44
CA THR A 94 4.11 10.85 3.15
C THR A 94 5.02 12.06 3.28
N VAL A 95 4.83 12.87 4.31
CA VAL A 95 5.71 14.02 4.56
C VAL A 95 7.12 13.56 4.93
N LEU A 96 7.24 12.72 5.95
CA LEU A 96 8.55 12.28 6.46
C LEU A 96 9.30 11.41 5.44
N GLY A 97 8.61 10.48 4.77
CA GLY A 97 9.21 9.62 3.76
C GLY A 97 9.69 10.39 2.53
N THR A 98 8.93 11.41 2.10
CA THR A 98 9.34 12.29 0.99
C THR A 98 10.55 13.14 1.39
N MET A 99 10.56 13.72 2.59
CA MET A 99 11.71 14.47 3.11
C MET A 99 12.95 13.57 3.20
N ALA A 100 12.80 12.35 3.70
CA ALA A 100 13.87 11.37 3.77
C ALA A 100 14.39 10.99 2.37
N ALA A 101 13.48 10.75 1.39
CA ALA A 101 13.85 10.44 0.02
C ALA A 101 14.64 11.58 -0.64
N LEU A 102 14.16 12.81 -0.51
CA LEU A 102 14.84 14.00 -1.02
C LEU A 102 16.23 14.16 -0.40
N PHE A 103 16.33 13.98 0.92
CA PHE A 103 17.61 14.09 1.63
C PHE A 103 18.59 12.99 1.19
N VAL A 104 18.17 11.74 1.20
CA VAL A 104 19.05 10.59 0.88
C VAL A 104 19.48 10.60 -0.57
N VAL A 105 18.58 10.90 -1.51
CA VAL A 105 18.92 10.89 -2.94
C VAL A 105 19.78 12.08 -3.33
N ARG A 106 19.61 13.24 -2.70
CA ARG A 106 20.27 14.48 -3.13
C ARG A 106 21.49 14.87 -2.32
N TYR A 107 21.48 14.62 -1.02
CA TYR A 107 22.48 15.18 -0.11
C TYR A 107 23.36 14.12 0.58
N ALA A 108 22.86 12.92 0.82
CA ALA A 108 23.55 11.90 1.61
C ALA A 108 24.58 11.09 0.81
N ARG A 109 25.62 11.74 0.25
CA ARG A 109 26.61 11.07 -0.60
C ARG A 109 27.37 9.93 0.10
N ARG A 110 27.90 10.17 1.31
CA ARG A 110 28.72 9.19 2.06
C ARG A 110 27.90 8.25 2.94
N ALA A 111 26.75 8.69 3.43
CA ALA A 111 25.90 7.92 4.34
C ALA A 111 24.67 7.33 3.65
N ARG A 112 24.59 7.37 2.31
CA ARG A 112 23.41 7.01 1.54
C ARG A 112 22.93 5.58 1.83
N ASP A 113 23.84 4.63 1.79
CA ASP A 113 23.49 3.22 1.95
C ASP A 113 23.08 2.90 3.39
N LEU A 114 23.79 3.50 4.37
CA LEU A 114 23.42 3.36 5.79
C LEU A 114 22.05 3.96 6.08
N LEU A 115 21.78 5.18 5.60
CA LEU A 115 20.47 5.82 5.80
C LEU A 115 19.35 5.05 5.10
N ARG A 116 19.60 4.55 3.89
CA ARG A 116 18.65 3.69 3.19
C ARG A 116 18.36 2.41 3.97
N LEU A 117 19.40 1.76 4.49
CA LEU A 117 19.26 0.58 5.34
C LEU A 117 18.41 0.88 6.57
N LEU A 118 18.69 1.95 7.29
CA LEU A 118 17.94 2.35 8.49
C LEU A 118 16.49 2.70 8.19
N LEU A 119 16.24 3.45 7.08
CA LEU A 119 14.87 3.82 6.68
C LEU A 119 14.04 2.63 6.22
N VAL A 120 14.65 1.59 5.66
CA VAL A 120 13.97 0.38 5.19
C VAL A 120 13.93 -0.71 6.26
N ALA A 121 14.74 -0.59 7.31
CA ALA A 121 14.85 -1.57 8.40
C ALA A 121 13.49 -2.02 8.98
N PRO A 122 12.49 -1.13 9.22
CA PRO A 122 11.20 -1.56 9.75
C PRO A 122 10.47 -2.61 8.90
N LEU A 123 10.75 -2.68 7.58
CA LEU A 123 10.18 -3.71 6.70
C LEU A 123 10.88 -5.07 6.82
N GLN A 124 12.11 -5.09 7.32
CA GLN A 124 12.91 -6.31 7.42
C GLN A 124 12.68 -7.04 8.76
N PHE A 125 12.24 -6.32 9.78
CA PHE A 125 11.95 -6.92 11.07
C PHE A 125 10.49 -7.39 11.15
N PRO A 126 10.22 -8.54 11.82
CA PRO A 126 8.86 -8.94 12.13
C PRO A 126 8.12 -7.82 12.87
N ALA A 127 6.92 -7.45 12.39
CA ALA A 127 6.15 -6.34 12.94
C ALA A 127 5.87 -6.46 14.43
N ILE A 128 5.75 -7.70 14.94
CA ILE A 128 5.57 -7.96 16.37
C ILE A 128 6.78 -7.50 17.20
N LEU A 129 8.02 -7.72 16.71
CA LEU A 129 9.23 -7.28 17.39
C LEU A 129 9.35 -5.75 17.38
N THR A 130 8.99 -5.11 16.28
CA THR A 130 8.90 -3.66 16.20
C THR A 130 7.89 -3.11 17.20
N GLY A 131 6.74 -3.76 17.35
CA GLY A 131 5.72 -3.39 18.32
C GLY A 131 6.22 -3.54 19.77
N ILE A 132 6.93 -4.64 20.10
CA ILE A 132 7.54 -4.84 21.44
C ILE A 132 8.58 -3.76 21.74
N ALA A 133 9.46 -3.47 20.78
CA ALA A 133 10.48 -2.42 20.94
C ALA A 133 9.86 -1.05 21.20
N LEU A 134 8.80 -0.71 20.45
CA LEU A 134 8.06 0.54 20.65
C LEU A 134 7.34 0.57 22.00
N LEU A 135 6.73 -0.55 22.43
CA LEU A 135 6.08 -0.67 23.72
C LEU A 135 7.09 -0.39 24.86
N ILE A 136 8.25 -1.05 24.83
CA ILE A 136 9.33 -0.83 25.79
C ILE A 136 9.78 0.63 25.74
N PHE A 137 10.00 1.21 24.58
CA PHE A 137 10.37 2.60 24.40
C PHE A 137 9.37 3.56 25.05
N PHE A 138 8.07 3.39 24.79
CA PHE A 138 7.05 4.27 25.34
C PHE A 138 6.94 4.19 26.86
N TYR A 139 7.12 3.01 27.45
CA TYR A 139 7.13 2.86 28.91
C TYR A 139 8.44 3.36 29.53
N ALA A 140 9.59 3.06 28.95
CA ALA A 140 10.88 3.51 29.43
C ALA A 140 11.04 5.04 29.43
N THR A 141 10.39 5.72 28.45
CA THR A 141 10.39 7.20 28.35
C THR A 141 9.27 7.86 29.16
N GLY A 142 8.42 7.10 29.83
CA GLY A 142 7.28 7.64 30.59
C GLY A 142 6.12 8.14 29.74
N LEU A 143 6.19 8.03 28.40
CA LEU A 143 5.14 8.50 27.47
C LEU A 143 3.89 7.59 27.50
N GLY A 144 4.08 6.29 27.81
CA GLY A 144 3.02 5.29 27.80
C GLY A 144 2.32 5.16 26.44
N THR A 145 1.29 4.30 26.38
CA THR A 145 0.56 4.02 25.13
C THR A 145 -0.84 4.65 25.11
N ARG A 146 -1.12 5.64 25.98
CA ARG A 146 -2.45 6.22 26.06
C ARG A 146 -2.85 6.99 24.78
N GLY A 147 -4.06 6.70 24.30
CA GLY A 147 -4.65 7.35 23.13
C GLY A 147 -4.03 6.92 21.80
N MET A 148 -4.16 7.77 20.79
CA MET A 148 -3.74 7.48 19.41
C MET A 148 -2.23 7.70 19.15
N ARG A 149 -1.52 8.39 20.05
CA ARG A 149 -0.13 8.85 19.77
C ARG A 149 0.84 7.69 19.54
N ALA A 150 0.84 6.69 20.42
CA ALA A 150 1.72 5.54 20.29
C ALA A 150 1.43 4.74 19.01
N LEU A 151 0.15 4.51 18.71
CA LEU A 151 -0.30 3.88 17.47
C LEU A 151 0.14 4.69 16.25
N LEU A 152 -0.04 6.01 16.26
CA LEU A 152 0.36 6.88 15.16
C LEU A 152 1.87 6.79 14.88
N VAL A 153 2.70 6.80 15.91
CA VAL A 153 4.16 6.62 15.76
C VAL A 153 4.47 5.24 15.18
N GLY A 154 3.89 4.18 15.74
CA GLY A 154 4.13 2.81 15.27
C GLY A 154 3.69 2.59 13.83
N HIS A 155 2.50 3.06 13.47
CA HIS A 155 1.96 2.97 12.11
C HIS A 155 2.78 3.82 11.12
N THR A 156 3.17 5.03 11.51
CA THR A 156 4.05 5.89 10.69
C THR A 156 5.40 5.23 10.45
N LEU A 157 5.98 4.61 11.48
CA LEU A 157 7.29 3.95 11.39
C LEU A 157 7.31 2.83 10.34
N VAL A 158 6.26 2.00 10.27
CA VAL A 158 6.19 0.90 9.28
C VAL A 158 5.66 1.33 7.93
N ALA A 159 4.93 2.44 7.85
CA ALA A 159 4.40 2.98 6.59
C ALA A 159 5.41 3.87 5.85
N LEU A 160 6.31 4.54 6.58
CA LEU A 160 7.30 5.47 6.04
C LEU A 160 8.22 4.84 4.96
N PRO A 161 8.75 3.62 5.13
CA PRO A 161 9.60 2.99 4.12
C PRO A 161 8.95 2.88 2.75
N TYR A 162 7.66 2.64 2.67
CA TYR A 162 6.95 2.54 1.38
C TYR A 162 6.99 3.86 0.62
N VAL A 163 6.71 4.96 1.30
CA VAL A 163 6.80 6.30 0.70
C VAL A 163 8.24 6.63 0.33
N PHE A 164 9.19 6.35 1.23
CA PHE A 164 10.61 6.55 0.96
C PHE A 164 11.07 5.81 -0.30
N LEU A 165 10.71 4.55 -0.46
CA LEU A 165 11.13 3.73 -1.60
C LEU A 165 10.50 4.22 -2.91
N THR A 166 9.18 4.46 -2.94
CA THR A 166 8.47 4.88 -4.15
C THR A 166 8.93 6.26 -4.62
N VAL A 167 9.05 7.22 -3.71
CA VAL A 167 9.54 8.56 -4.04
C VAL A 167 11.02 8.54 -4.44
N SER A 168 11.87 7.75 -3.74
CA SER A 168 13.29 7.61 -4.10
C SER A 168 13.48 7.04 -5.50
N THR A 169 12.67 6.08 -5.91
CA THR A 169 12.72 5.48 -7.25
C THR A 169 12.46 6.52 -8.32
N VAL A 170 11.44 7.35 -8.15
CA VAL A 170 11.14 8.43 -9.10
C VAL A 170 12.24 9.51 -9.09
N LEU A 171 12.75 9.87 -7.90
CA LEU A 171 13.83 10.86 -7.77
C LEU A 171 15.14 10.42 -8.42
N VAL A 172 15.45 9.13 -8.45
CA VAL A 172 16.66 8.61 -9.13
C VAL A 172 16.55 8.72 -10.65
N GLY A 173 15.35 8.52 -11.21
CA GLY A 173 15.08 8.70 -12.65
C GLY A 173 14.83 10.15 -13.08
N PHE A 174 14.89 11.10 -12.16
CA PHE A 174 14.56 12.49 -12.37
C PHE A 174 15.73 13.26 -13.00
N ASP A 175 15.45 13.99 -14.10
CA ASP A 175 16.45 14.89 -14.70
C ASP A 175 16.61 16.19 -13.89
N ARG A 176 17.75 16.33 -13.21
CA ARG A 176 18.07 17.51 -12.39
C ARG A 176 18.21 18.79 -13.18
N SER A 177 18.49 18.71 -14.49
CA SER A 177 18.63 19.90 -15.35
C SER A 177 17.39 20.80 -15.31
N LEU A 178 16.20 20.25 -15.10
CA LEU A 178 14.96 21.01 -14.97
C LEU A 178 14.96 21.93 -13.74
N GLU A 179 15.51 21.45 -12.62
CA GLU A 179 15.63 22.28 -11.41
C GLU A 179 16.76 23.32 -11.54
N GLU A 180 17.85 22.98 -12.21
CA GLU A 180 18.96 23.88 -12.49
C GLU A 180 18.51 24.99 -13.44
N ALA A 181 17.77 24.68 -14.50
CA ALA A 181 17.19 25.65 -15.38
C ALA A 181 16.25 26.63 -14.67
N ALA A 182 15.38 26.11 -13.78
CA ALA A 182 14.49 26.97 -13.01
C ALA A 182 15.27 27.93 -12.10
N ARG A 183 16.34 27.44 -11.44
CA ARG A 183 17.21 28.29 -10.61
C ARG A 183 17.95 29.32 -11.43
N SER A 184 18.41 28.98 -12.62
CA SER A 184 19.06 29.93 -13.54
C SER A 184 18.12 31.05 -13.98
N LEU A 185 16.81 30.77 -14.03
CA LEU A 185 15.75 31.76 -14.26
C LEU A 185 15.32 32.53 -13.02
N GLY A 186 16.04 32.38 -11.88
CA GLY A 186 15.79 33.10 -10.65
C GLY A 186 14.77 32.46 -9.69
N ALA A 187 14.31 31.23 -9.96
CA ALA A 187 13.39 30.53 -9.07
C ALA A 187 14.08 30.12 -7.75
N GLY A 188 13.53 30.53 -6.62
CA GLY A 188 13.98 30.10 -5.30
C GLY A 188 13.72 28.60 -5.04
N PRO A 189 14.39 28.00 -4.04
CA PRO A 189 14.30 26.55 -3.77
C PRO A 189 12.86 26.07 -3.52
N LEU A 190 12.06 26.86 -2.81
CA LEU A 190 10.66 26.54 -2.52
C LEU A 190 9.78 26.55 -3.76
N VAL A 191 9.98 27.55 -4.64
CA VAL A 191 9.25 27.65 -5.92
C VAL A 191 9.63 26.50 -6.84
N THR A 192 10.91 26.15 -6.92
CA THR A 192 11.42 24.98 -7.66
C THR A 192 10.80 23.69 -7.14
N PHE A 193 10.73 23.51 -5.83
CA PHE A 193 10.10 22.33 -5.24
C PHE A 193 8.62 22.21 -5.62
N TRP A 194 7.82 23.25 -5.41
CA TRP A 194 6.38 23.19 -5.65
C TRP A 194 6.00 23.12 -7.13
N ARG A 195 6.74 23.81 -8.01
CA ARG A 195 6.40 23.93 -9.44
C ARG A 195 7.06 22.86 -10.32
N ILE A 196 8.18 22.28 -9.88
CA ILE A 196 8.96 21.33 -10.70
C ILE A 196 9.07 19.99 -9.99
N THR A 197 9.69 19.94 -8.80
CA THR A 197 10.00 18.68 -8.12
C THR A 197 8.72 17.92 -7.74
N LEU A 198 7.80 18.57 -7.03
CA LEU A 198 6.58 17.93 -6.53
C LEU A 198 5.67 17.38 -7.65
N PRO A 199 5.39 18.11 -8.73
CA PRO A 199 4.63 17.57 -9.86
C PRO A 199 5.29 16.36 -10.52
N LEU A 200 6.61 16.35 -10.60
CA LEU A 200 7.34 15.25 -11.22
C LEU A 200 7.42 14.00 -10.34
N ILE A 201 7.48 14.14 -9.02
CA ILE A 201 7.46 12.99 -8.08
C ILE A 201 6.05 12.57 -7.67
N LYS A 202 4.98 13.23 -8.16
CA LYS A 202 3.59 12.99 -7.74
C LYS A 202 3.20 11.51 -7.85
N GLY A 203 3.63 10.79 -8.88
CA GLY A 203 3.34 9.38 -9.05
C GLY A 203 3.92 8.52 -7.93
N GLY A 204 5.19 8.73 -7.58
CA GLY A 204 5.84 8.05 -6.46
C GLY A 204 5.22 8.42 -5.11
N LEU A 205 4.82 9.69 -4.95
CA LEU A 205 4.17 10.19 -3.74
C LEU A 205 2.80 9.54 -3.52
N ILE A 206 1.98 9.47 -4.56
CA ILE A 206 0.64 8.90 -4.47
C ILE A 206 0.70 7.39 -4.28
N SER A 207 1.57 6.69 -5.03
CA SER A 207 1.78 5.25 -4.83
C SER A 207 2.29 4.94 -3.41
N GLY A 208 3.24 5.75 -2.91
CA GLY A 208 3.74 5.61 -1.54
C GLY A 208 2.66 5.86 -0.48
N ALA A 209 1.84 6.89 -0.66
CA ALA A 209 0.72 7.18 0.22
C ALA A 209 -0.34 6.06 0.22
N LEU A 210 -0.60 5.45 -0.94
CA LEU A 210 -1.50 4.30 -1.04
C LEU A 210 -0.99 3.10 -0.23
N PHE A 211 0.28 2.73 -0.42
CA PHE A 211 0.89 1.65 0.35
C PHE A 211 0.92 1.96 1.85
N ALA A 212 1.23 3.20 2.21
CA ALA A 212 1.20 3.65 3.60
C ALA A 212 -0.19 3.51 4.22
N PHE A 213 -1.24 3.89 3.48
CA PHE A 213 -2.63 3.77 3.94
C PHE A 213 -3.02 2.31 4.14
N ILE A 214 -2.83 1.45 3.15
CA ILE A 214 -3.19 0.03 3.24
C ILE A 214 -2.43 -0.63 4.39
N THR A 215 -1.11 -0.40 4.47
CA THR A 215 -0.27 -0.95 5.54
C THR A 215 -0.74 -0.49 6.93
N SER A 216 -1.14 0.77 7.08
CA SER A 216 -1.62 1.30 8.35
C SER A 216 -3.03 0.80 8.69
N PHE A 217 -3.94 0.73 7.72
CA PHE A 217 -5.32 0.33 7.94
C PHE A 217 -5.45 -1.12 8.40
N ASP A 218 -4.60 -2.00 7.84
CA ASP A 218 -4.60 -3.45 8.12
C ASP A 218 -3.55 -3.88 9.17
N GLN A 219 -2.92 -2.89 9.85
CA GLN A 219 -1.85 -3.17 10.80
C GLN A 219 -2.37 -3.80 12.10
N PHE A 220 -2.18 -5.12 12.26
CA PHE A 220 -2.59 -5.86 13.46
C PHE A 220 -1.48 -5.96 14.52
N PRO A 221 -0.23 -6.47 14.23
CA PRO A 221 0.74 -6.81 15.28
C PRO A 221 1.18 -5.60 16.11
N ILE A 222 1.44 -4.46 15.51
CA ILE A 222 1.84 -3.24 16.22
C ILE A 222 0.65 -2.67 16.99
N SER A 223 -0.54 -2.69 16.38
CA SER A 223 -1.76 -2.24 17.04
C SER A 223 -2.03 -3.03 18.30
N LEU A 224 -1.87 -4.38 18.26
CA LEU A 224 -2.12 -5.26 19.40
C LEU A 224 -1.27 -4.90 20.62
N LEU A 225 -0.04 -4.44 20.42
CA LEU A 225 0.90 -4.11 21.49
C LEU A 225 0.80 -2.67 21.99
N LEU A 226 0.38 -1.74 21.13
CA LEU A 226 0.31 -0.32 21.46
C LEU A 226 -1.09 0.18 21.76
N ILE A 227 -2.10 -0.68 21.68
CA ILE A 227 -3.48 -0.32 21.98
C ILE A 227 -3.66 0.08 23.45
N SER A 228 -4.57 0.99 23.70
CA SER A 228 -4.99 1.37 25.03
C SER A 228 -6.51 1.15 25.24
N VAL A 229 -6.93 1.04 26.49
CA VAL A 229 -8.34 0.85 26.84
C VAL A 229 -9.22 1.91 26.18
N GLY A 230 -10.28 1.47 25.52
CA GLY A 230 -11.26 2.34 24.84
C GLY A 230 -10.93 2.72 23.40
N ASN A 231 -9.75 2.35 22.88
CA ASN A 231 -9.33 2.63 21.50
C ASN A 231 -8.93 1.33 20.82
N THR A 232 -9.79 0.80 19.96
CA THR A 232 -9.56 -0.48 19.26
C THR A 232 -9.50 -0.25 17.77
N THR A 233 -8.52 -0.83 17.09
CA THR A 233 -8.46 -0.85 15.62
C THR A 233 -9.33 -1.98 15.07
N LEU A 234 -9.76 -1.84 13.82
CA LEU A 234 -10.64 -2.81 13.19
C LEU A 234 -10.05 -4.24 13.13
N PRO A 235 -8.76 -4.45 12.79
CA PRO A 235 -8.17 -5.78 12.83
C PRO A 235 -8.22 -6.42 14.24
N ILE A 236 -8.01 -5.64 15.31
CA ILE A 236 -8.10 -6.15 16.67
C ILE A 236 -9.55 -6.48 17.02
N GLN A 237 -10.49 -5.60 16.69
CA GLN A 237 -11.91 -5.82 16.93
C GLN A 237 -12.42 -7.10 16.22
N LEU A 238 -11.96 -7.32 14.97
CA LEU A 238 -12.27 -8.55 14.22
C LEU A 238 -11.68 -9.79 14.91
N PHE A 239 -10.42 -9.71 15.34
CA PHE A 239 -9.77 -10.80 16.05
C PHE A 239 -10.49 -11.15 17.35
N ASP A 240 -10.84 -10.14 18.15
CA ASP A 240 -11.57 -10.37 19.41
C ASP A 240 -12.97 -10.93 19.15
N TYR A 241 -13.66 -10.44 18.13
CA TYR A 241 -14.98 -10.96 17.74
C TYR A 241 -14.92 -12.42 17.34
N LEU A 242 -13.95 -12.82 16.51
CA LEU A 242 -13.78 -14.21 16.04
C LEU A 242 -13.40 -15.19 17.16
N ARG A 243 -12.89 -14.73 18.30
CA ARG A 243 -12.60 -15.60 19.45
C ARG A 243 -13.87 -16.09 20.17
N PHE A 244 -14.97 -15.35 20.06
CA PHE A 244 -16.20 -15.62 20.80
C PHE A 244 -17.43 -15.81 19.90
N SER A 245 -17.34 -15.49 18.62
CA SER A 245 -18.46 -15.54 17.68
C SER A 245 -18.01 -16.12 16.34
N PHE A 246 -18.77 -17.09 15.84
CA PHE A 246 -18.49 -17.78 14.56
C PHE A 246 -19.56 -17.48 13.51
N ASP A 247 -20.20 -16.33 13.60
CA ASP A 247 -21.18 -15.92 12.60
C ASP A 247 -20.54 -15.13 11.42
N PRO A 248 -21.21 -15.00 10.30
CA PRO A 248 -20.68 -14.31 9.11
C PRO A 248 -20.52 -12.80 9.24
N ALA A 249 -20.83 -12.16 10.40
CA ALA A 249 -20.66 -10.71 10.58
C ALA A 249 -19.18 -10.28 10.44
N ALA A 250 -18.24 -11.09 10.94
CA ALA A 250 -16.82 -10.82 10.74
C ALA A 250 -16.43 -10.85 9.25
N ALA A 251 -16.97 -11.80 8.48
CA ALA A 251 -16.75 -11.87 7.03
C ALA A 251 -17.37 -10.65 6.31
N ALA A 252 -18.52 -10.16 6.76
CA ALA A 252 -19.13 -8.94 6.24
C ALA A 252 -18.25 -7.70 6.47
N VAL A 253 -17.71 -7.54 7.67
CA VAL A 253 -16.77 -6.45 8.00
C VAL A 253 -15.49 -6.56 7.16
N SER A 254 -14.92 -7.76 7.05
CA SER A 254 -13.74 -8.01 6.20
C SER A 254 -14.01 -7.69 4.74
N THR A 255 -15.19 -8.05 4.22
CA THR A 255 -15.62 -7.70 2.85
C THR A 255 -15.69 -6.20 2.64
N VAL A 256 -16.25 -5.43 3.59
CA VAL A 256 -16.25 -3.97 3.54
C VAL A 256 -14.83 -3.40 3.49
N SER A 257 -13.90 -3.95 4.29
CA SER A 257 -12.50 -3.54 4.29
C SER A 257 -11.80 -3.85 2.97
N ILE A 258 -12.04 -5.02 2.38
CA ILE A 258 -11.54 -5.41 1.06
C ILE A 258 -12.06 -4.44 -0.02
N VAL A 259 -13.37 -4.18 -0.04
CA VAL A 259 -13.99 -3.25 -0.99
C VAL A 259 -13.40 -1.84 -0.84
N LEU A 260 -13.23 -1.35 0.39
CA LEU A 260 -12.61 -0.06 0.65
C LEU A 260 -11.19 0.00 0.06
N SER A 261 -10.37 -1.01 0.32
CA SER A 261 -8.99 -1.08 -0.20
C SER A 261 -8.97 -1.11 -1.74
N VAL A 262 -9.80 -1.93 -2.36
CA VAL A 262 -9.92 -1.99 -3.83
C VAL A 262 -10.38 -0.65 -4.42
N VAL A 263 -11.40 -0.02 -3.82
CA VAL A 263 -11.89 1.30 -4.27
C VAL A 263 -10.79 2.35 -4.18
N ILE A 264 -10.04 2.39 -3.10
CA ILE A 264 -8.91 3.33 -2.94
C ILE A 264 -7.84 3.09 -4.01
N VAL A 265 -7.47 1.83 -4.26
CA VAL A 265 -6.50 1.46 -5.31
C VAL A 265 -6.98 1.94 -6.68
N VAL A 266 -8.22 1.60 -7.05
CA VAL A 266 -8.79 1.97 -8.36
C VAL A 266 -8.94 3.49 -8.52
N LEU A 267 -9.37 4.19 -7.47
CA LEU A 267 -9.46 5.66 -7.51
C LEU A 267 -8.10 6.30 -7.74
N ILE A 268 -7.08 5.84 -7.04
CA ILE A 268 -5.72 6.37 -7.18
C ILE A 268 -5.15 6.03 -8.56
N GLU A 269 -5.35 4.81 -9.04
CA GLU A 269 -4.93 4.42 -10.39
C GLU A 269 -5.54 5.33 -11.47
N ARG A 270 -6.84 5.60 -11.38
CA ARG A 270 -7.54 6.49 -12.32
C ARG A 270 -7.08 7.95 -12.23
N LEU A 271 -6.80 8.44 -11.01
CA LEU A 271 -6.38 9.83 -10.80
C LEU A 271 -4.93 10.10 -11.24
N VAL A 272 -4.06 9.09 -11.12
CA VAL A 272 -2.61 9.24 -11.39
C VAL A 272 -2.24 8.74 -12.76
N GLY A 273 -3.04 7.85 -13.37
CA GLY A 273 -2.70 7.22 -14.64
C GLY A 273 -1.40 6.42 -14.51
N LEU A 274 -1.36 5.45 -13.59
CA LEU A 274 -0.16 4.62 -13.34
C LEU A 274 0.37 3.96 -14.62
N GLU A 275 -0.47 3.70 -15.61
CA GLU A 275 -0.06 3.24 -16.95
C GLU A 275 0.96 4.16 -17.61
N SER A 276 0.87 5.47 -17.40
CA SER A 276 1.82 6.44 -17.97
C SER A 276 3.22 6.37 -17.35
N ILE A 277 3.33 5.76 -16.16
CA ILE A 277 4.60 5.62 -15.41
C ILE A 277 5.30 4.30 -15.78
N TYR A 278 4.53 3.23 -16.02
CA TYR A 278 5.08 1.90 -16.33
C TYR A 278 5.35 1.67 -17.82
N TRP A 279 4.63 2.32 -18.70
CA TRP A 279 4.74 2.13 -20.14
C TRP A 279 5.19 3.40 -20.87
N GLY A 280 6.06 4.21 -20.28
CA GLY A 280 6.58 5.48 -20.78
C GLY A 280 7.01 5.46 -22.27
N GLY A 281 6.02 5.35 -23.15
CA GLY A 281 6.13 5.54 -24.59
C GLY A 281 5.32 6.78 -24.99
N PRO A 282 5.86 7.67 -25.82
CA PRO A 282 5.11 8.80 -26.35
C PRO A 282 3.98 8.29 -27.24
N ARG A 283 2.76 8.79 -27.02
CA ARG A 283 1.71 8.73 -28.03
C ARG A 283 1.97 9.76 -29.08
#